data_58fef7b69d2f2c9b4c850f6da7a98248
#
_entry.id   58fef7b69d2f2c9b4c850f6da7a98248
#
_cell.length_a   1.000
_cell.length_b   1.000
_cell.length_c   1.000
_cell.angle_alpha   90.00
_cell.angle_beta   90.00
_cell.angle_gamma   90.00
#
_symmetry.space_group_name_H-M   'P 1'
#
loop_
_entity.id
_entity.type
_entity.pdbx_description
1 polymer ?
#
loop_
_entity_poly.entity_id
_entity_poly.type
_entity_poly.pdbx_seq_one_letter_code
_entity_poly.pdbx_strand_id
1 'polypeptide(L)'
;MTQMTKRERLEAAIRGEAPDRTPVALWRHFPGDDQDPEALAASTAAFQRQYDFDFVKVTPASSFCARDWGVEDVWLGNEEGTREYTRHPIQTPVDWRSLEVLDPEQGVLGGQLRCLELIHQELGEEVPFIQTIFNGLSQCKNLVGRDKLTAHLREDPEAVEAGLETITETTVRFIEAARQRGISGIFLAVQHASYALLNEAEYEAFGVGSDLRLLEAAGGLWLNVLHLHGTRVMFDLLAGYPVQVVNWHDRETPPTLGEGQAGVK
;
A
#
# COMPACT_ATOMS: atom_id res chain seq x y z
N MET A 1 19.52 -17.32 24.88
CA MET A 1 18.30 -17.48 24.06
C MET A 1 18.74 -17.92 22.68
N THR A 2 18.05 -18.89 22.07
CA THR A 2 18.34 -19.30 20.70
C THR A 2 17.97 -18.14 19.77
N GLN A 3 18.80 -17.86 18.78
CA GLN A 3 18.53 -16.83 17.78
C GLN A 3 17.32 -17.26 16.94
N MET A 4 16.29 -16.40 16.86
CA MET A 4 15.11 -16.62 16.03
C MET A 4 15.41 -16.27 14.57
N THR A 5 14.79 -16.99 13.65
CA THR A 5 14.69 -16.56 12.25
C THR A 5 13.87 -15.25 12.15
N LYS A 6 13.98 -14.55 11.03
CA LYS A 6 13.19 -13.32 10.79
C LYS A 6 11.69 -13.58 10.96
N ARG A 7 11.20 -14.69 10.37
CA ARG A 7 9.80 -15.09 10.45
C ARG A 7 9.37 -15.40 11.88
N GLU A 8 10.09 -16.25 12.61
CA GLU A 8 9.77 -16.57 14.00
C GLU A 8 9.70 -15.33 14.89
N ARG A 9 10.62 -14.37 14.67
CA ARG A 9 10.66 -13.10 15.41
C ARG A 9 9.44 -12.22 15.13
N LEU A 10 9.04 -12.09 13.86
CA LEU A 10 7.86 -11.34 13.46
C LEU A 10 6.59 -11.99 13.99
N GLU A 11 6.44 -13.33 13.83
CA GLU A 11 5.29 -14.07 14.33
C GLU A 11 5.17 -14.00 15.85
N ALA A 12 6.28 -14.07 16.60
CA ALA A 12 6.28 -13.90 18.06
C ALA A 12 5.78 -12.50 18.45
N ALA A 13 6.29 -11.44 17.78
CA ALA A 13 5.83 -10.08 18.03
C ALA A 13 4.34 -9.88 17.70
N ILE A 14 3.86 -10.45 16.59
CA ILE A 14 2.43 -10.41 16.18
C ILE A 14 1.54 -11.10 17.23
N ARG A 15 2.00 -12.20 17.82
CA ARG A 15 1.26 -12.90 18.90
C ARG A 15 1.39 -12.26 20.28
N GLY A 16 2.12 -11.14 20.41
CA GLY A 16 2.40 -10.51 21.70
C GLY A 16 3.37 -11.31 22.59
N GLU A 17 4.10 -12.25 22.02
CA GLU A 17 5.16 -13.01 22.69
C GLU A 17 6.48 -12.21 22.67
N ALA A 18 7.41 -12.54 23.57
CA ALA A 18 8.70 -11.89 23.64
C ALA A 18 9.66 -12.47 22.58
N PRO A 19 9.99 -11.73 21.51
CA PRO A 19 11.02 -12.14 20.55
C PRO A 19 12.42 -12.01 21.15
N ASP A 20 13.43 -12.60 20.51
CA ASP A 20 14.85 -12.48 20.91
C ASP A 20 15.35 -11.02 20.83
N ARG A 21 14.79 -10.21 19.94
CA ARG A 21 14.91 -8.75 19.87
C ARG A 21 13.67 -8.15 19.18
N THR A 22 13.46 -6.86 19.29
CA THR A 22 12.41 -6.16 18.55
C THR A 22 12.64 -6.33 17.04
N PRO A 23 11.62 -6.79 16.25
CA PRO A 23 11.73 -6.81 14.80
C PRO A 23 11.78 -5.39 14.24
N VAL A 24 12.61 -5.20 13.22
CA VAL A 24 12.82 -3.88 12.59
C VAL A 24 12.75 -4.01 11.07
N ALA A 25 12.04 -3.08 10.43
CA ALA A 25 12.09 -2.87 9.01
C ALA A 25 12.13 -1.37 8.69
N LEU A 26 12.93 -1.00 7.70
CA LEU A 26 12.93 0.32 7.11
C LEU A 26 12.81 0.20 5.59
N TRP A 27 12.29 1.22 4.96
CA TRP A 27 12.12 1.27 3.51
C TRP A 27 12.41 2.67 2.96
N ARG A 28 12.70 2.72 1.69
CA ARG A 28 12.91 3.98 0.95
C ARG A 28 12.40 3.85 -0.48
N HIS A 29 12.23 4.97 -1.15
CA HIS A 29 12.07 5.00 -2.59
C HIS A 29 13.42 4.83 -3.31
N PHE A 30 13.37 4.28 -4.53
CA PHE A 30 14.49 4.16 -5.46
C PHE A 30 14.10 4.85 -6.78
N PRO A 31 14.00 6.20 -6.80
CA PRO A 31 13.34 6.94 -7.89
C PRO A 31 14.06 6.83 -9.25
N GLY A 32 15.31 6.37 -9.26
CA GLY A 32 16.03 6.03 -10.50
C GLY A 32 15.71 4.63 -11.04
N ASP A 33 15.26 3.73 -10.16
CA ASP A 33 15.10 2.29 -10.46
C ASP A 33 13.62 1.87 -10.47
N ASP A 34 12.72 2.65 -9.87
CA ASP A 34 11.32 2.32 -9.62
C ASP A 34 10.42 2.28 -10.87
N GLN A 35 11.00 2.53 -12.04
CA GLN A 35 10.34 2.44 -13.36
C GLN A 35 10.73 1.17 -14.13
N ASP A 36 11.69 0.43 -13.62
CA ASP A 36 12.21 -0.81 -14.23
C ASP A 36 12.14 -1.95 -13.22
N PRO A 37 11.44 -3.06 -13.54
CA PRO A 37 11.25 -4.19 -12.61
C PRO A 37 12.55 -4.81 -12.11
N GLU A 38 13.52 -4.99 -13.00
CA GLU A 38 14.83 -5.59 -12.71
C GLU A 38 15.65 -4.66 -11.81
N ALA A 39 15.68 -3.37 -12.12
CA ALA A 39 16.40 -2.37 -11.33
C ALA A 39 15.81 -2.21 -9.94
N LEU A 40 14.49 -2.13 -9.81
CA LEU A 40 13.81 -2.03 -8.51
C LEU A 40 14.05 -3.28 -7.66
N ALA A 41 13.98 -4.47 -8.25
CA ALA A 41 14.24 -5.71 -7.54
C ALA A 41 15.69 -5.78 -7.04
N ALA A 42 16.66 -5.45 -7.89
CA ALA A 42 18.09 -5.44 -7.54
C ALA A 42 18.38 -4.43 -6.42
N SER A 43 17.87 -3.20 -6.51
CA SER A 43 18.06 -2.16 -5.48
C SER A 43 17.39 -2.54 -4.15
N THR A 44 16.20 -3.14 -4.20
CA THR A 44 15.49 -3.63 -3.00
C THR A 44 16.28 -4.75 -2.33
N ALA A 45 16.77 -5.73 -3.08
CA ALA A 45 17.56 -6.84 -2.56
C ALA A 45 18.92 -6.37 -2.02
N ALA A 46 19.58 -5.43 -2.69
CA ALA A 46 20.85 -4.85 -2.22
C ALA A 46 20.66 -4.10 -0.89
N PHE A 47 19.58 -3.32 -0.76
CA PHE A 47 19.23 -2.62 0.48
C PHE A 47 18.98 -3.60 1.63
N GLN A 48 18.25 -4.68 1.37
CA GLN A 48 18.02 -5.74 2.34
C GLN A 48 19.33 -6.42 2.78
N ARG A 49 20.20 -6.77 1.83
CA ARG A 49 21.51 -7.40 2.16
C ARG A 49 22.41 -6.48 2.97
N GLN A 50 22.33 -5.18 2.73
CA GLN A 50 23.15 -4.19 3.44
C GLN A 50 22.72 -4.02 4.91
N TYR A 51 21.43 -4.01 5.19
CA TYR A 51 20.89 -3.64 6.50
C TYR A 51 20.29 -4.81 7.28
N ASP A 52 20.00 -5.92 6.64
CA ASP A 52 19.48 -7.15 7.24
C ASP A 52 18.21 -6.96 8.09
N PHE A 53 17.23 -6.23 7.56
CA PHE A 53 15.93 -6.04 8.19
C PHE A 53 15.15 -7.35 8.35
N ASP A 54 14.16 -7.36 9.25
CA ASP A 54 13.33 -8.53 9.52
C ASP A 54 12.31 -8.83 8.41
N PHE A 55 11.91 -7.82 7.67
CA PHE A 55 11.15 -7.99 6.42
C PHE A 55 11.42 -6.84 5.45
N VAL A 56 11.07 -7.07 4.19
CA VAL A 56 11.17 -6.08 3.12
C VAL A 56 9.78 -5.54 2.78
N LYS A 57 9.62 -4.23 2.79
CA LYS A 57 8.50 -3.56 2.14
C LYS A 57 8.94 -3.14 0.74
N VAL A 58 8.37 -3.74 -0.28
CA VAL A 58 8.62 -3.34 -1.68
C VAL A 58 7.97 -1.99 -1.94
N THR A 59 8.77 -1.04 -2.42
CA THR A 59 8.33 0.36 -2.59
C THR A 59 8.41 0.76 -4.08
N PRO A 60 7.38 0.45 -4.89
CA PRO A 60 7.30 0.91 -6.26
C PRO A 60 7.08 2.41 -6.35
N ALA A 61 7.15 2.98 -7.56
CA ALA A 61 6.67 4.33 -7.82
C ALA A 61 5.22 4.48 -7.33
N SER A 62 4.87 5.62 -6.74
CA SER A 62 3.52 5.83 -6.19
C SER A 62 2.40 5.75 -7.24
N SER A 63 2.76 5.94 -8.50
CA SER A 63 1.85 5.89 -9.66
C SER A 63 1.67 4.49 -10.26
N PHE A 64 2.46 3.49 -9.84
CA PHE A 64 2.49 2.18 -10.50
C PHE A 64 1.10 1.58 -10.71
N CYS A 65 0.20 1.75 -9.74
CA CYS A 65 -1.16 1.22 -9.75
C CYS A 65 -2.14 2.00 -10.64
N ALA A 66 -1.75 3.17 -11.16
CA ALA A 66 -2.62 4.06 -11.92
C ALA A 66 -2.11 4.38 -13.33
N ARG A 67 -0.85 4.04 -13.65
CA ARG A 67 -0.23 4.37 -14.94
C ARG A 67 -0.90 3.71 -16.13
N ASP A 68 -1.35 2.48 -15.98
CA ASP A 68 -2.02 1.75 -17.06
C ASP A 68 -3.40 2.33 -17.41
N TRP A 69 -3.99 3.19 -16.55
CA TRP A 69 -5.13 4.06 -16.87
C TRP A 69 -4.74 5.42 -17.45
N GLY A 70 -3.42 5.68 -17.66
CA GLY A 70 -2.94 6.88 -18.33
C GLY A 70 -2.46 8.00 -17.39
N VAL A 71 -2.18 7.71 -16.12
CA VAL A 71 -1.45 8.63 -15.24
C VAL A 71 -0.01 8.77 -15.72
N GLU A 72 0.49 10.00 -15.72
CA GLU A 72 1.90 10.30 -15.97
C GLU A 72 2.50 11.04 -14.78
N ASP A 73 3.74 10.76 -14.47
CA ASP A 73 4.49 11.39 -13.39
C ASP A 73 5.96 11.58 -13.74
N VAL A 74 6.63 12.41 -12.95
CA VAL A 74 8.06 12.66 -13.04
C VAL A 74 8.67 12.78 -11.64
N TRP A 75 9.90 12.31 -11.49
CA TRP A 75 10.70 12.61 -10.31
C TRP A 75 11.58 13.84 -10.59
N LEU A 76 11.44 14.88 -9.77
CA LEU A 76 12.17 16.13 -9.90
C LEU A 76 13.40 16.22 -8.98
N GLY A 77 13.88 15.08 -8.46
CA GLY A 77 15.11 15.00 -7.70
C GLY A 77 14.96 15.30 -6.19
N ASN A 78 13.75 15.23 -5.64
CA ASN A 78 13.60 15.35 -4.19
C ASN A 78 14.22 14.15 -3.46
N GLU A 79 14.69 14.38 -2.23
CA GLU A 79 15.42 13.38 -1.44
C GLU A 79 14.55 12.21 -0.99
N GLU A 80 13.25 12.43 -0.82
CA GLU A 80 12.29 11.39 -0.41
C GLU A 80 11.91 10.45 -1.56
N GLY A 81 12.24 10.80 -2.80
CA GLY A 81 11.90 9.98 -3.98
C GLY A 81 10.43 10.06 -4.38
N THR A 82 9.68 11.03 -3.87
CA THR A 82 8.28 11.23 -4.25
C THR A 82 8.18 11.80 -5.68
N ARG A 83 7.12 11.45 -6.39
CA ARG A 83 6.90 11.81 -7.79
C ARG A 83 5.82 12.88 -7.93
N GLU A 84 5.99 13.77 -8.89
CA GLU A 84 4.98 14.75 -9.27
C GLU A 84 4.16 14.23 -10.43
N TYR A 85 2.84 14.34 -10.30
CA TYR A 85 1.89 13.87 -11.31
C TYR A 85 1.69 14.95 -12.37
N THR A 86 2.05 14.65 -13.61
CA THR A 86 1.97 15.59 -14.75
C THR A 86 0.69 15.42 -15.56
N ARG A 87 0.03 14.25 -15.45
CA ARG A 87 -1.23 13.98 -16.12
C ARG A 87 -2.15 13.14 -15.22
N HIS A 88 -3.40 13.58 -15.16
CA HIS A 88 -4.51 12.86 -14.53
C HIS A 88 -5.55 12.53 -15.61
N PRO A 89 -5.91 11.24 -15.83
CA PRO A 89 -6.87 10.86 -16.86
C PRO A 89 -8.30 11.29 -16.54
N ILE A 90 -8.67 11.37 -15.28
CA ILE A 90 -10.00 11.80 -14.82
C ILE A 90 -10.01 13.33 -14.70
N GLN A 91 -10.86 13.99 -15.48
CA GLN A 91 -11.01 15.46 -15.48
C GLN A 91 -12.38 15.91 -14.97
N THR A 92 -13.41 15.12 -15.24
CA THR A 92 -14.80 15.36 -14.84
C THR A 92 -15.40 14.12 -14.18
N PRO A 93 -16.48 14.24 -13.38
CA PRO A 93 -17.08 13.09 -12.72
C PRO A 93 -17.51 11.96 -13.66
N VAL A 94 -17.96 12.29 -14.88
CA VAL A 94 -18.39 11.26 -15.84
C VAL A 94 -17.24 10.35 -16.30
N ASP A 95 -16.01 10.83 -16.27
CA ASP A 95 -14.83 10.06 -16.72
C ASP A 95 -14.58 8.81 -15.84
N TRP A 96 -15.03 8.80 -14.59
CA TRP A 96 -14.92 7.63 -13.71
C TRP A 96 -15.57 6.38 -14.30
N ARG A 97 -16.68 6.54 -15.04
CA ARG A 97 -17.42 5.45 -15.67
C ARG A 97 -16.72 4.84 -16.90
N SER A 98 -15.65 5.49 -17.37
CA SER A 98 -14.86 5.02 -18.52
C SER A 98 -13.68 4.13 -18.13
N LEU A 99 -13.39 4.00 -16.83
CA LEU A 99 -12.33 3.10 -16.37
C LEU A 99 -12.73 1.64 -16.66
N GLU A 100 -11.76 0.88 -17.14
CA GLU A 100 -11.91 -0.57 -17.35
C GLU A 100 -11.05 -1.34 -16.36
N VAL A 101 -11.49 -2.54 -15.97
CA VAL A 101 -10.70 -3.43 -15.12
C VAL A 101 -9.46 -3.88 -15.89
N LEU A 102 -8.29 -3.64 -15.31
CA LEU A 102 -7.01 -3.98 -15.93
C LEU A 102 -6.65 -5.46 -15.69
N ASP A 103 -5.91 -6.02 -16.65
CA ASP A 103 -5.23 -7.30 -16.50
C ASP A 103 -3.92 -7.07 -15.72
N PRO A 104 -3.77 -7.62 -14.49
CA PRO A 104 -2.58 -7.38 -13.67
C PRO A 104 -1.29 -7.99 -14.24
N GLU A 105 -1.38 -8.91 -15.22
CA GLU A 105 -0.21 -9.52 -15.87
C GLU A 105 0.35 -8.63 -17.01
N GLN A 106 -0.29 -7.51 -17.32
CA GLN A 106 0.11 -6.62 -18.40
C GLN A 106 0.61 -5.27 -17.87
N GLY A 107 1.26 -4.52 -18.74
CA GLY A 107 1.66 -3.13 -18.48
C GLY A 107 2.57 -2.95 -17.26
N VAL A 108 2.35 -1.87 -16.55
CA VAL A 108 3.11 -1.52 -15.34
C VAL A 108 2.80 -2.45 -14.17
N LEU A 109 1.55 -2.93 -14.07
CA LEU A 109 1.16 -3.93 -13.07
C LEU A 109 1.92 -5.23 -13.29
N GLY A 110 1.99 -5.72 -14.53
CA GLY A 110 2.77 -6.92 -14.91
C GLY A 110 4.27 -6.75 -14.63
N GLY A 111 4.81 -5.56 -14.89
CA GLY A 111 6.18 -5.20 -14.50
C GLY A 111 6.39 -5.30 -12.99
N GLN A 112 5.44 -4.81 -12.18
CA GLN A 112 5.55 -4.94 -10.71
C GLN A 112 5.47 -6.40 -10.26
N LEU A 113 4.64 -7.24 -10.87
CA LEU A 113 4.62 -8.69 -10.58
C LEU A 113 5.96 -9.33 -10.92
N ARG A 114 6.59 -8.94 -12.03
CA ARG A 114 7.94 -9.38 -12.39
C ARG A 114 8.99 -8.97 -11.35
N CYS A 115 8.90 -7.73 -10.83
CA CYS A 115 9.76 -7.26 -9.74
C CYS A 115 9.63 -8.16 -8.49
N LEU A 116 8.39 -8.52 -8.09
CA LEU A 116 8.16 -9.41 -6.93
C LEU A 116 8.76 -10.80 -7.13
N GLU A 117 8.61 -11.36 -8.33
CA GLU A 117 9.23 -12.65 -8.68
C GLU A 117 10.75 -12.61 -8.53
N LEU A 118 11.39 -11.56 -9.03
CA LEU A 118 12.85 -11.36 -8.93
C LEU A 118 13.29 -11.16 -7.47
N ILE A 119 12.55 -10.40 -6.67
CA ILE A 119 12.84 -10.25 -5.24
C ILE A 119 12.78 -11.61 -4.53
N HIS A 120 11.76 -12.41 -4.82
CA HIS A 120 11.62 -13.75 -4.25
C HIS A 120 12.80 -14.65 -4.63
N GLN A 121 13.23 -14.63 -5.90
CA GLN A 121 14.40 -15.37 -6.38
C GLN A 121 15.70 -14.92 -5.70
N GLU A 122 15.87 -13.63 -5.44
CA GLU A 122 17.07 -13.04 -4.86
C GLU A 122 17.18 -13.22 -3.33
N LEU A 123 16.06 -13.16 -2.62
CA LEU A 123 16.02 -13.19 -1.15
C LEU A 123 15.64 -14.56 -0.57
N GLY A 124 15.02 -15.43 -1.37
CA GLY A 124 14.55 -16.75 -0.95
C GLY A 124 13.46 -16.70 0.12
N GLU A 125 13.21 -17.83 0.75
CA GLU A 125 12.18 -18.00 1.80
C GLU A 125 12.60 -17.41 3.17
N GLU A 126 13.88 -17.08 3.36
CA GLU A 126 14.41 -16.62 4.64
C GLU A 126 14.06 -15.18 4.96
N VAL A 127 13.78 -14.37 3.94
CA VAL A 127 13.47 -12.95 4.10
C VAL A 127 12.03 -12.69 3.67
N PRO A 128 11.10 -12.53 4.61
CA PRO A 128 9.73 -12.13 4.28
C PRO A 128 9.69 -10.80 3.53
N PHE A 129 8.84 -10.68 2.52
CA PHE A 129 8.61 -9.41 1.85
C PHE A 129 7.12 -9.17 1.59
N ILE A 130 6.73 -7.90 1.62
CA ILE A 130 5.34 -7.46 1.45
C ILE A 130 5.25 -6.42 0.32
N GLN A 131 4.15 -6.48 -0.44
CA GLN A 131 3.88 -5.54 -1.54
C GLN A 131 3.11 -4.33 -1.05
N THR A 132 3.54 -3.13 -1.45
CA THR A 132 2.75 -1.90 -1.23
C THR A 132 1.51 -1.91 -2.12
N ILE A 133 0.36 -1.78 -1.50
CA ILE A 133 -0.95 -1.59 -2.14
C ILE A 133 -1.50 -0.24 -1.70
N PHE A 134 -1.77 0.65 -2.64
CA PHE A 134 -2.53 1.85 -2.35
C PHE A 134 -4.01 1.51 -2.31
N ASN A 135 -4.71 1.97 -1.30
CA ASN A 135 -6.16 1.74 -1.20
C ASN A 135 -6.94 2.48 -2.30
N GLY A 136 -8.21 2.10 -2.49
CA GLY A 136 -9.02 2.60 -3.60
C GLY A 136 -9.06 4.13 -3.68
N LEU A 137 -9.32 4.84 -2.58
CA LEU A 137 -9.36 6.31 -2.56
C LEU A 137 -7.99 6.95 -2.83
N SER A 138 -6.88 6.31 -2.42
CA SER A 138 -5.54 6.78 -2.77
C SER A 138 -5.26 6.69 -4.27
N GLN A 139 -5.74 5.62 -4.91
CA GLN A 139 -5.66 5.46 -6.36
C GLN A 139 -6.59 6.44 -7.08
N CYS A 140 -7.82 6.65 -6.59
CA CYS A 140 -8.71 7.69 -7.10
C CYS A 140 -8.02 9.07 -7.11
N LYS A 141 -7.36 9.44 -6.01
CA LYS A 141 -6.58 10.69 -5.94
C LYS A 141 -5.50 10.74 -7.02
N ASN A 142 -4.80 9.65 -7.29
CA ASN A 142 -3.77 9.61 -8.33
C ASN A 142 -4.37 9.80 -9.74
N LEU A 143 -5.59 9.31 -9.96
CA LEU A 143 -6.29 9.42 -11.26
C LEU A 143 -6.88 10.81 -11.53
N VAL A 144 -7.34 11.54 -10.48
CA VAL A 144 -8.06 12.81 -10.65
C VAL A 144 -7.29 14.04 -10.15
N GLY A 145 -6.27 13.83 -9.31
CA GLY A 145 -5.57 14.89 -8.58
C GLY A 145 -6.16 15.12 -7.19
N ARG A 146 -5.28 15.55 -6.28
CA ARG A 146 -5.60 15.70 -4.84
C ARG A 146 -6.81 16.59 -4.59
N ASP A 147 -6.85 17.75 -5.23
CA ASP A 147 -7.82 18.80 -4.92
C ASP A 147 -9.21 18.52 -5.50
N LYS A 148 -9.29 17.63 -6.50
CA LYS A 148 -10.53 17.33 -7.21
C LYS A 148 -11.30 16.14 -6.64
N LEU A 149 -10.64 15.18 -5.99
CA LEU A 149 -11.29 13.96 -5.51
C LEU A 149 -12.48 14.25 -4.60
N THR A 150 -12.29 15.09 -3.57
CA THR A 150 -13.35 15.44 -2.62
C THR A 150 -14.51 16.18 -3.30
N ALA A 151 -14.21 17.00 -4.31
CA ALA A 151 -15.26 17.68 -5.09
C ALA A 151 -16.09 16.65 -5.88
N HIS A 152 -15.44 15.73 -6.61
CA HIS A 152 -16.13 14.68 -7.38
C HIS A 152 -16.97 13.76 -6.48
N LEU A 153 -16.46 13.37 -5.30
CA LEU A 153 -17.21 12.56 -4.32
C LEU A 153 -18.52 13.22 -3.89
N ARG A 154 -18.57 14.57 -3.83
CA ARG A 154 -19.75 15.33 -3.41
C ARG A 154 -20.65 15.74 -4.57
N GLU A 155 -20.10 15.89 -5.79
CA GLU A 155 -20.82 16.31 -6.99
C GLU A 155 -21.56 15.15 -7.67
N ASP A 156 -20.89 14.01 -7.86
CA ASP A 156 -21.44 12.79 -8.49
C ASP A 156 -20.87 11.54 -7.78
N PRO A 157 -21.37 11.23 -6.57
CA PRO A 157 -20.92 10.07 -5.80
C PRO A 157 -21.05 8.75 -6.56
N GLU A 158 -22.13 8.58 -7.33
CA GLU A 158 -22.36 7.35 -8.11
C GLU A 158 -21.31 7.14 -9.21
N ALA A 159 -20.83 8.21 -9.83
CA ALA A 159 -19.76 8.10 -10.82
C ALA A 159 -18.44 7.67 -10.16
N VAL A 160 -18.12 8.27 -9.01
CA VAL A 160 -16.91 7.91 -8.25
C VAL A 160 -16.99 6.47 -7.74
N GLU A 161 -18.14 6.03 -7.24
CA GLU A 161 -18.37 4.64 -6.82
C GLU A 161 -18.12 3.65 -7.97
N ALA A 162 -18.60 3.95 -9.19
CA ALA A 162 -18.36 3.11 -10.35
C ALA A 162 -16.86 3.00 -10.69
N GLY A 163 -16.13 4.11 -10.64
CA GLY A 163 -14.68 4.10 -10.85
C GLY A 163 -13.93 3.38 -9.72
N LEU A 164 -14.34 3.60 -8.47
CA LEU A 164 -13.77 2.95 -7.29
C LEU A 164 -13.97 1.42 -7.33
N GLU A 165 -15.13 0.95 -7.81
CA GLU A 165 -15.40 -0.48 -8.01
C GLU A 165 -14.40 -1.09 -9.01
N THR A 166 -14.19 -0.43 -10.17
CA THR A 166 -13.23 -0.85 -11.19
C THR A 166 -11.79 -0.90 -10.66
N ILE A 167 -11.39 0.12 -9.89
CA ILE A 167 -10.07 0.20 -9.24
C ILE A 167 -9.91 -0.91 -8.21
N THR A 168 -10.93 -1.14 -7.40
CA THR A 168 -10.93 -2.17 -6.36
C THR A 168 -10.80 -3.56 -6.98
N GLU A 169 -11.58 -3.86 -8.01
CA GLU A 169 -11.51 -5.14 -8.73
C GLU A 169 -10.13 -5.36 -9.37
N THR A 170 -9.57 -4.34 -10.03
CA THR A 170 -8.20 -4.41 -10.58
C THR A 170 -7.18 -4.71 -9.49
N THR A 171 -7.29 -4.03 -8.33
CA THR A 171 -6.35 -4.19 -7.23
C THR A 171 -6.49 -5.57 -6.55
N VAL A 172 -7.71 -6.10 -6.42
CA VAL A 172 -7.98 -7.47 -5.96
C VAL A 172 -7.24 -8.48 -6.84
N ARG A 173 -7.41 -8.39 -8.16
CA ARG A 173 -6.72 -9.27 -9.14
C ARG A 173 -5.20 -9.15 -9.04
N PHE A 174 -4.70 -7.93 -8.86
CA PHE A 174 -3.26 -7.71 -8.66
C PHE A 174 -2.75 -8.36 -7.36
N ILE A 175 -3.47 -8.26 -6.24
CA ILE A 175 -3.11 -8.91 -4.98
C ILE A 175 -3.08 -10.44 -5.16
N GLU A 176 -4.08 -11.00 -5.81
CA GLU A 176 -4.15 -12.46 -6.09
C GLU A 176 -2.97 -12.93 -6.95
N ALA A 177 -2.61 -12.16 -7.99
CA ALA A 177 -1.44 -12.44 -8.80
C ALA A 177 -0.12 -12.29 -8.01
N ALA A 178 0.00 -11.26 -7.17
CA ALA A 178 1.17 -11.03 -6.32
C ALA A 178 1.38 -12.17 -5.28
N ARG A 179 0.30 -12.76 -4.75
CA ARG A 179 0.39 -13.95 -3.87
C ARG A 179 1.11 -15.12 -4.55
N GLN A 180 0.91 -15.30 -5.85
CA GLN A 180 1.59 -16.35 -6.62
C GLN A 180 3.09 -16.06 -6.82
N ARG A 181 3.56 -14.85 -6.52
CA ARG A 181 4.97 -14.44 -6.55
C ARG A 181 5.66 -14.51 -5.19
N GLY A 182 5.00 -15.12 -4.19
CA GLY A 182 5.60 -15.44 -2.88
C GLY A 182 5.62 -14.31 -1.87
N ILE A 183 4.78 -13.27 -2.01
CA ILE A 183 4.67 -12.24 -0.97
C ILE A 183 4.17 -12.82 0.35
N SER A 184 4.70 -12.33 1.46
CA SER A 184 4.27 -12.71 2.82
C SER A 184 3.04 -11.94 3.29
N GLY A 185 2.73 -10.81 2.64
CA GLY A 185 1.64 -9.92 2.98
C GLY A 185 1.57 -8.71 2.06
N ILE A 186 0.66 -7.80 2.39
CA ILE A 186 0.55 -6.48 1.77
C ILE A 186 0.83 -5.37 2.77
N PHE A 187 1.33 -4.24 2.28
CA PHE A 187 1.36 -2.97 2.99
C PHE A 187 0.24 -2.11 2.42
N LEU A 188 -0.94 -2.14 3.06
CA LEU A 188 -2.09 -1.36 2.63
C LEU A 188 -1.91 0.09 3.04
N ALA A 189 -1.56 0.95 2.09
CA ALA A 189 -1.34 2.37 2.30
C ALA A 189 -2.64 3.16 2.16
N VAL A 190 -3.19 3.58 3.29
CA VAL A 190 -4.43 4.35 3.39
C VAL A 190 -4.08 5.84 3.57
N GLN A 191 -4.41 6.67 2.57
CA GLN A 191 -4.03 8.09 2.57
C GLN A 191 -5.21 9.05 2.78
N HIS A 192 -6.45 8.57 2.73
CA HIS A 192 -7.65 9.41 2.81
C HIS A 192 -8.48 9.22 4.09
N ALA A 193 -8.15 8.25 4.95
CA ALA A 193 -8.73 8.11 6.28
C ALA A 193 -8.16 9.18 7.22
N SER A 194 -8.43 10.42 6.91
CA SER A 194 -7.94 11.61 7.63
C SER A 194 -9.03 12.66 7.73
N TYR A 195 -9.29 13.12 8.94
CA TYR A 195 -10.22 14.24 9.22
C TYR A 195 -9.79 15.58 8.60
N ALA A 196 -8.59 15.64 8.00
CA ALA A 196 -8.17 16.78 7.19
C ALA A 196 -8.74 16.77 5.75
N LEU A 197 -9.20 15.60 5.28
CA LEU A 197 -9.65 15.38 3.90
C LEU A 197 -11.14 15.03 3.83
N LEU A 198 -11.59 14.09 4.63
CA LEU A 198 -12.95 13.55 4.65
C LEU A 198 -13.48 13.55 6.09
N ASN A 199 -14.78 13.57 6.26
CA ASN A 199 -15.38 13.16 7.53
C ASN A 199 -15.53 11.62 7.58
N GLU A 200 -15.84 11.10 8.77
CA GLU A 200 -15.91 9.66 9.01
C GLU A 200 -16.99 8.98 8.16
N ALA A 201 -18.17 9.58 8.06
CA ALA A 201 -19.25 9.04 7.24
C ALA A 201 -18.90 9.00 5.74
N GLU A 202 -18.16 10.01 5.23
CA GLU A 202 -17.64 9.99 3.85
C GLU A 202 -16.65 8.84 3.66
N TYR A 203 -15.74 8.62 4.63
CA TYR A 203 -14.79 7.52 4.53
C TYR A 203 -15.46 6.15 4.70
N GLU A 204 -16.42 6.01 5.60
CA GLU A 204 -17.22 4.79 5.73
C GLU A 204 -17.93 4.44 4.42
N ALA A 205 -18.53 5.43 3.76
CA ALA A 205 -19.26 5.22 2.51
C ALA A 205 -18.36 4.80 1.35
N PHE A 206 -17.20 5.44 1.18
CA PHE A 206 -16.37 5.26 -0.02
C PHE A 206 -15.09 4.45 0.23
N GLY A 207 -14.54 4.44 1.45
CA GLY A 207 -13.25 3.82 1.75
C GLY A 207 -13.36 2.40 2.29
N VAL A 208 -14.16 2.23 3.35
CA VAL A 208 -14.18 1.00 4.16
C VAL A 208 -14.49 -0.25 3.33
N GLY A 209 -15.53 -0.21 2.47
CA GLY A 209 -15.92 -1.36 1.66
C GLY A 209 -14.82 -1.79 0.68
N SER A 210 -14.17 -0.84 0.02
CA SER A 210 -13.03 -1.08 -0.85
C SER A 210 -11.85 -1.67 -0.08
N ASP A 211 -11.47 -1.06 1.05
CA ASP A 211 -10.34 -1.50 1.87
C ASP A 211 -10.51 -2.95 2.35
N LEU A 212 -11.71 -3.30 2.84
CA LEU A 212 -11.99 -4.66 3.32
C LEU A 212 -11.93 -5.71 2.21
N ARG A 213 -12.35 -5.38 0.99
CA ARG A 213 -12.20 -6.28 -0.17
C ARG A 213 -10.73 -6.52 -0.52
N LEU A 214 -9.87 -5.50 -0.43
CA LEU A 214 -8.43 -5.66 -0.63
C LEU A 214 -7.81 -6.56 0.44
N LEU A 215 -8.22 -6.38 1.70
CA LEU A 215 -7.76 -7.22 2.81
C LEU A 215 -8.29 -8.66 2.71
N GLU A 216 -9.50 -8.86 2.20
CA GLU A 216 -10.03 -10.19 1.90
C GLU A 216 -9.18 -10.91 0.83
N ALA A 217 -8.81 -10.22 -0.26
CA ALA A 217 -7.92 -10.74 -1.29
C ALA A 217 -6.52 -11.10 -0.72
N ALA A 218 -6.04 -10.35 0.28
CA ALA A 218 -4.82 -10.65 1.03
C ALA A 218 -5.03 -11.69 2.15
N GLY A 219 -6.24 -12.20 2.32
CA GLY A 219 -6.58 -13.19 3.34
C GLY A 219 -5.71 -14.45 3.26
N GLY A 220 -5.26 -14.96 4.41
CA GLY A 220 -4.35 -16.09 4.51
C GLY A 220 -2.86 -15.75 4.34
N LEU A 221 -2.49 -14.54 3.93
CA LEU A 221 -1.13 -14.02 4.10
C LEU A 221 -0.92 -13.66 5.58
N TRP A 222 0.31 -13.87 6.08
CA TRP A 222 0.58 -13.82 7.52
C TRP A 222 1.18 -12.49 8.00
N LEU A 223 1.54 -11.56 7.07
CA LEU A 223 2.18 -10.28 7.39
C LEU A 223 1.49 -9.11 6.66
N ASN A 224 0.20 -8.92 6.87
CA ASN A 224 -0.50 -7.75 6.34
C ASN A 224 -0.33 -6.57 7.29
N VAL A 225 0.11 -5.45 6.74
CA VAL A 225 0.35 -4.19 7.45
C VAL A 225 -0.63 -3.14 6.95
N LEU A 226 -1.43 -2.58 7.85
CA LEU A 226 -2.23 -1.39 7.59
C LEU A 226 -1.37 -0.16 7.88
N HIS A 227 -1.20 0.74 6.91
CA HIS A 227 -0.50 2.01 7.10
C HIS A 227 -1.46 3.19 6.98
N LEU A 228 -1.68 3.87 8.09
CA LEU A 228 -2.45 5.11 8.15
C LEU A 228 -1.52 6.29 7.89
N HIS A 229 -1.62 6.87 6.69
CA HIS A 229 -0.70 7.90 6.23
C HIS A 229 -1.19 9.30 6.56
N GLY A 230 -0.25 10.16 6.97
CA GLY A 230 -0.50 11.58 7.19
C GLY A 230 -0.91 11.91 8.63
N THR A 231 -1.60 13.04 8.78
CA THR A 231 -2.01 13.58 10.07
C THR A 231 -3.53 13.48 10.26
N ARG A 232 -4.00 13.60 11.52
CA ARG A 232 -5.43 13.53 11.88
C ARG A 232 -6.10 12.26 11.36
N VAL A 233 -5.39 11.14 11.43
CA VAL A 233 -5.86 9.84 10.93
C VAL A 233 -7.08 9.35 11.70
N MET A 234 -7.98 8.66 11.02
CA MET A 234 -9.18 8.03 11.59
C MET A 234 -8.80 6.67 12.20
N PHE A 235 -7.95 6.72 13.25
CA PHE A 235 -7.34 5.52 13.83
C PHE A 235 -8.40 4.55 14.34
N ASP A 236 -9.36 5.03 15.12
CA ASP A 236 -10.37 4.18 15.76
C ASP A 236 -11.26 3.47 14.74
N LEU A 237 -11.53 4.12 13.60
CA LEU A 237 -12.31 3.53 12.51
C LEU A 237 -11.60 2.32 11.86
N LEU A 238 -10.26 2.41 11.72
CA LEU A 238 -9.48 1.43 10.95
C LEU A 238 -8.69 0.45 11.82
N ALA A 239 -8.52 0.71 13.11
CA ALA A 239 -7.75 -0.15 14.01
C ALA A 239 -8.32 -1.58 14.14
N GLY A 240 -9.60 -1.76 13.80
CA GLY A 240 -10.30 -3.06 13.77
C GLY A 240 -10.18 -3.83 12.45
N TYR A 241 -9.43 -3.34 11.46
CA TYR A 241 -9.24 -4.06 10.20
C TYR A 241 -8.51 -5.39 10.40
N PRO A 242 -8.81 -6.42 9.58
CA PRO A 242 -8.24 -7.77 9.72
C PRO A 242 -6.78 -7.83 9.23
N VAL A 243 -5.88 -7.15 9.95
CA VAL A 243 -4.45 -7.09 9.68
C VAL A 243 -3.63 -7.56 10.88
N GLN A 244 -2.39 -7.93 10.66
CA GLN A 244 -1.48 -8.35 11.73
C GLN A 244 -0.72 -7.19 12.36
N VAL A 245 -0.54 -6.09 11.61
CA VAL A 245 0.26 -4.94 12.06
C VAL A 245 -0.44 -3.65 11.65
N VAL A 246 -0.51 -2.69 12.58
CA VAL A 246 -0.93 -1.31 12.30
C VAL A 246 0.28 -0.40 12.41
N ASN A 247 0.48 0.43 11.40
CA ASN A 247 1.59 1.39 11.30
C ASN A 247 1.04 2.80 11.02
N TRP A 248 1.51 3.79 11.76
CA TRP A 248 1.16 5.20 11.55
C TRP A 248 2.29 6.11 12.07
N HIS A 249 2.17 7.41 11.85
CA HIS A 249 3.12 8.43 12.32
C HIS A 249 2.82 8.84 13.76
N ASP A 250 3.02 7.96 14.74
CA ASP A 250 2.63 8.12 16.16
C ASP A 250 3.23 9.36 16.85
N ARG A 251 4.30 9.92 16.26
CA ARG A 251 4.95 11.15 16.76
C ARG A 251 4.37 12.43 16.15
N GLU A 252 3.53 12.31 15.13
CA GLU A 252 2.94 13.43 14.38
C GLU A 252 1.41 13.49 14.51
N THR A 253 0.78 12.34 14.77
CA THR A 253 -0.68 12.23 14.89
C THR A 253 -1.05 11.22 15.98
N PRO A 254 -2.08 11.51 16.82
CA PRO A 254 -2.57 10.55 17.80
C PRO A 254 -3.22 9.33 17.12
N PRO A 255 -3.28 8.20 17.86
CA PRO A 255 -2.75 8.02 19.21
C PRO A 255 -1.23 7.90 19.22
N THR A 256 -0.59 8.10 20.39
CA THR A 256 0.80 7.66 20.61
C THR A 256 0.89 6.14 20.54
N LEU A 257 2.09 5.60 20.31
CA LEU A 257 2.27 4.14 20.26
C LEU A 257 1.72 3.41 21.50
N GLY A 258 1.94 3.99 22.70
CA GLY A 258 1.45 3.39 23.94
C GLY A 258 -0.09 3.40 24.06
N GLU A 259 -0.74 4.46 23.60
CA GLU A 259 -2.21 4.55 23.56
C GLU A 259 -2.79 3.60 22.49
N GLY A 260 -2.15 3.54 21.31
CA GLY A 260 -2.59 2.67 20.23
C GLY A 260 -2.50 1.17 20.58
N GLN A 261 -1.45 0.76 21.29
CA GLN A 261 -1.33 -0.62 21.80
C GLN A 261 -2.46 -1.03 22.74
N ALA A 262 -3.03 -0.11 23.49
CA ALA A 262 -4.16 -0.39 24.37
C ALA A 262 -5.50 -0.52 23.60
N GLY A 263 -5.62 0.08 22.42
CA GLY A 263 -6.82 0.08 21.58
C GLY A 263 -6.88 -1.05 20.55
N VAL A 264 -5.74 -1.54 20.09
CA VAL A 264 -5.65 -2.66 19.12
C VAL A 264 -5.69 -3.98 19.90
N LYS A 265 -6.74 -4.79 19.70
CA LYS A 265 -6.90 -6.10 20.36
C LYS A 265 -6.60 -7.22 19.40
#